data_b9c4d9995575825a9f0c8f0621f7edb7
#
_entry.id   b9c4d9995575825a9f0c8f0621f7edb7
#
_cell.length_a   1.000
_cell.length_b   1.000
_cell.length_c   1.000
_cell.angle_alpha   90.00
_cell.angle_beta   90.00
_cell.angle_gamma   90.00
#
_symmetry.space_group_name_H-M   'P 1'
#
loop_
_entity.id
_entity.type
_entity.pdbx_description
1 polymer ?
#
loop_
_entity_poly.entity_id
_entity_poly.type
_entity_poly.pdbx_seq_one_letter_code
_entity_poly.pdbx_strand_id
1 'polypeptide(L)'
;MSHDPSSQLIIKTIKSVSKKDLIRIYKEAGWWDTSNDKHPEFLNQIVENSAVFVGVFLEKKLIGIGRALSDLASDAYIQDVAVLKEFRGKGIGRKIIQTLIEKLKENGVDWIGLVAQPGTSSFYEELGFKVLKDHVPLKYKG
;
A
#
# COMPACT_ATOMS: atom_id res chain seq x y z
N MET A 1 27.75 -7.28 18.65
CA MET A 1 27.20 -7.73 17.39
C MET A 1 26.41 -6.60 16.75
N SER A 2 26.85 -6.14 15.61
CA SER A 2 26.14 -5.05 14.93
C SER A 2 24.88 -5.62 14.29
N HIS A 3 23.75 -5.01 14.58
CA HIS A 3 22.48 -5.35 13.96
C HIS A 3 22.36 -4.57 12.66
N ASP A 4 22.21 -5.29 11.56
CA ASP A 4 21.82 -4.66 10.31
C ASP A 4 20.31 -4.45 10.38
N PRO A 5 19.83 -3.18 10.38
CA PRO A 5 18.39 -2.93 10.46
C PRO A 5 17.59 -3.61 9.34
N SER A 6 18.22 -3.83 8.18
CA SER A 6 17.53 -4.49 7.06
C SER A 6 17.23 -5.95 7.34
N SER A 7 18.00 -6.63 8.22
CA SER A 7 17.77 -8.03 8.55
C SER A 7 16.52 -8.24 9.38
N GLN A 8 15.96 -7.16 9.96
CA GLN A 8 14.77 -7.22 10.80
C GLN A 8 13.50 -6.79 10.06
N LEU A 9 13.65 -6.41 8.81
CA LEU A 9 12.54 -5.96 7.99
C LEU A 9 11.73 -7.16 7.53
N ILE A 10 10.44 -7.14 7.84
CA ILE A 10 9.52 -8.21 7.44
C ILE A 10 8.43 -7.62 6.56
N ILE A 11 8.26 -8.20 5.37
CA ILE A 11 7.21 -7.81 4.43
C ILE A 11 6.29 -9.01 4.29
N LYS A 12 5.00 -8.82 4.59
CA LYS A 12 4.04 -9.91 4.52
C LYS A 12 2.63 -9.42 4.26
N THR A 13 1.79 -10.32 3.77
CA THR A 13 0.36 -10.07 3.69
C THR A 13 -0.27 -10.23 5.05
N ILE A 14 -1.22 -9.35 5.38
CA ILE A 14 -1.87 -9.34 6.69
C ILE A 14 -3.38 -9.20 6.53
N LYS A 15 -4.12 -9.68 7.52
CA LYS A 15 -5.58 -9.52 7.62
C LYS A 15 -5.99 -8.70 8.83
N SER A 16 -5.03 -8.39 9.69
CA SER A 16 -5.24 -7.53 10.85
C SER A 16 -3.94 -6.83 11.20
N VAL A 17 -4.05 -5.68 11.84
CA VAL A 17 -2.89 -4.91 12.29
C VAL A 17 -3.35 -3.94 13.37
N SER A 18 -2.41 -3.45 14.16
CA SER A 18 -2.71 -2.43 15.17
C SER A 18 -3.30 -1.17 14.52
N LYS A 19 -4.48 -0.77 14.96
CA LYS A 19 -5.11 0.47 14.47
C LYS A 19 -4.22 1.68 14.71
N LYS A 20 -3.58 1.74 15.86
CA LYS A 20 -2.70 2.85 16.22
C LYS A 20 -1.58 3.02 15.19
N ASP A 21 -0.94 1.91 14.81
CA ASP A 21 0.13 1.92 13.83
C ASP A 21 -0.39 2.35 12.45
N LEU A 22 -1.55 1.84 12.07
CA LEU A 22 -2.13 2.16 10.76
C LEU A 22 -2.55 3.64 10.68
N ILE A 23 -3.15 4.17 11.75
CA ILE A 23 -3.53 5.58 11.81
C ILE A 23 -2.29 6.47 11.64
N ARG A 24 -1.18 6.10 12.26
CA ARG A 24 0.06 6.86 12.13
C ARG A 24 0.49 6.98 10.66
N ILE A 25 0.43 5.89 9.92
CA ILE A 25 0.79 5.89 8.51
C ILE A 25 -0.18 6.78 7.71
N TYR A 26 -1.47 6.64 7.96
CA TYR A 26 -2.49 7.43 7.25
C TYR A 26 -2.34 8.93 7.55
N LYS A 27 -1.99 9.29 8.78
CA LYS A 27 -1.75 10.69 9.14
C LYS A 27 -0.55 11.25 8.39
N GLU A 28 0.56 10.53 8.35
CA GLU A 28 1.75 10.99 7.63
C GLU A 28 1.52 11.11 6.13
N ALA A 29 0.67 10.24 5.58
CA ALA A 29 0.33 10.28 4.17
C ALA A 29 -0.66 11.40 3.82
N GLY A 30 -1.23 12.06 4.82
CA GLY A 30 -2.22 13.10 4.60
C GLY A 30 -3.61 12.59 4.30
N TRP A 31 -3.90 11.34 4.66
CA TRP A 31 -5.18 10.68 4.34
C TRP A 31 -6.12 10.58 5.54
N TRP A 32 -5.69 11.03 6.70
CA TRP A 32 -6.50 10.91 7.92
C TRP A 32 -7.29 12.20 8.16
N ASP A 33 -8.60 12.06 8.30
CA ASP A 33 -9.48 13.16 8.68
C ASP A 33 -9.75 13.04 10.18
N THR A 34 -9.66 14.16 10.91
CA THR A 34 -9.88 14.18 12.34
C THR A 34 -11.29 13.73 12.73
N SER A 35 -12.27 13.83 11.82
CA SER A 35 -13.61 13.30 12.07
C SER A 35 -13.60 11.78 12.29
N ASN A 36 -12.56 11.09 11.82
CA ASN A 36 -12.41 9.65 11.98
C ASN A 36 -11.91 9.25 13.38
N ASP A 37 -11.45 10.21 14.18
CA ASP A 37 -10.89 9.92 15.52
C ASP A 37 -11.89 9.22 16.43
N LYS A 38 -13.17 9.51 16.28
CA LYS A 38 -14.21 8.91 17.12
C LYS A 38 -14.64 7.51 16.65
N HIS A 39 -14.47 7.22 15.37
CA HIS A 39 -14.92 5.96 14.77
C HIS A 39 -13.87 5.40 13.81
N PRO A 40 -12.72 4.93 14.33
CA PRO A 40 -11.65 4.42 13.47
C PRO A 40 -11.84 2.98 13.01
N GLU A 41 -12.98 2.36 13.32
CA GLU A 41 -13.23 0.93 13.08
C GLU A 41 -13.21 0.56 11.61
N PHE A 42 -13.47 1.53 10.70
CA PHE A 42 -13.43 1.26 9.27
C PHE A 42 -12.04 0.78 8.81
N LEU A 43 -10.99 1.11 9.55
CA LEU A 43 -9.64 0.65 9.22
C LEU A 43 -9.53 -0.86 9.27
N ASN A 44 -10.21 -1.51 10.23
CA ASN A 44 -10.22 -2.97 10.29
C ASN A 44 -10.84 -3.56 9.03
N GLN A 45 -11.92 -2.94 8.54
CA GLN A 45 -12.61 -3.38 7.33
C GLN A 45 -11.71 -3.21 6.09
N ILE A 46 -10.95 -2.13 6.04
CA ILE A 46 -10.01 -1.91 4.94
C ILE A 46 -9.00 -3.05 4.88
N VAL A 47 -8.42 -3.42 6.02
CA VAL A 47 -7.41 -4.48 6.08
C VAL A 47 -8.04 -5.84 5.75
N GLU A 48 -9.18 -6.16 6.38
CA GLU A 48 -9.84 -7.45 6.18
C GLU A 48 -10.36 -7.65 4.76
N ASN A 49 -10.92 -6.59 4.17
CA ASN A 49 -11.65 -6.69 2.91
C ASN A 49 -10.81 -6.37 1.67
N SER A 50 -9.57 -5.92 1.84
CA SER A 50 -8.67 -5.79 0.70
C SER A 50 -8.29 -7.18 0.19
N ALA A 51 -8.27 -7.36 -1.12
CA ALA A 51 -7.88 -8.64 -1.71
C ALA A 51 -6.47 -9.03 -1.28
N VAL A 52 -5.57 -8.04 -1.26
CA VAL A 52 -4.21 -8.20 -0.74
C VAL A 52 -3.90 -6.97 0.09
N PHE A 53 -3.47 -7.16 1.31
CA PHE A 53 -2.97 -6.08 2.15
C PHE A 53 -1.56 -6.44 2.60
N VAL A 54 -0.59 -5.60 2.23
CA VAL A 54 0.82 -5.83 2.57
C VAL A 54 1.21 -4.88 3.69
N GLY A 55 1.83 -5.42 4.72
CA GLY A 55 2.43 -4.63 5.79
C GLY A 55 3.93 -4.85 5.82
N VAL A 56 4.67 -3.80 6.10
CA VAL A 56 6.11 -3.85 6.31
C VAL A 56 6.39 -3.54 7.76
N PHE A 57 7.09 -4.43 8.43
CA PHE A 57 7.36 -4.33 9.86
C PHE A 57 8.86 -4.24 10.11
N LEU A 58 9.24 -3.35 11.00
CA LEU A 58 10.58 -3.27 11.54
C LEU A 58 10.45 -3.42 13.05
N GLU A 59 11.04 -4.50 13.60
CA GLU A 59 10.95 -4.79 15.03
C GLU A 59 9.51 -4.75 15.54
N LYS A 60 8.61 -5.42 14.81
CA LYS A 60 7.17 -5.53 15.12
C LYS A 60 6.38 -4.24 14.95
N LYS A 61 7.02 -3.16 14.51
CA LYS A 61 6.35 -1.89 14.26
C LYS A 61 6.01 -1.78 12.77
N LEU A 62 4.77 -1.43 12.47
CA LEU A 62 4.35 -1.22 11.08
C LEU A 62 4.94 0.10 10.56
N ILE A 63 5.72 0.01 9.48
CA ILE A 63 6.38 1.19 8.89
C ILE A 63 5.97 1.46 7.46
N GLY A 64 5.26 0.54 6.82
CA GLY A 64 4.80 0.73 5.46
C GLY A 64 3.63 -0.17 5.15
N ILE A 65 2.81 0.24 4.19
CA ILE A 65 1.64 -0.49 3.74
C ILE A 65 1.43 -0.36 2.25
N GLY A 66 0.64 -1.27 1.71
CA GLY A 66 0.06 -1.16 0.39
C GLY A 66 -1.06 -2.18 0.27
N ARG A 67 -2.07 -1.88 -0.54
CA ARG A 67 -3.19 -2.80 -0.69
C ARG A 67 -3.67 -2.86 -2.13
N ALA A 68 -4.40 -3.93 -2.43
CA ALA A 68 -5.03 -4.10 -3.72
C ALA A 68 -6.51 -4.41 -3.53
N LEU A 69 -7.33 -3.73 -4.33
CA LEU A 69 -8.75 -4.05 -4.49
C LEU A 69 -8.86 -4.91 -5.74
N SER A 70 -9.51 -6.05 -5.64
CA SER A 70 -9.56 -7.00 -6.75
C SER A 70 -10.64 -8.04 -6.54
N ASP A 71 -11.16 -8.56 -7.64
CA ASP A 71 -11.99 -9.76 -7.61
C ASP A 71 -11.13 -11.05 -7.54
N LEU A 72 -9.81 -10.92 -7.66
CA LEU A 72 -8.84 -12.02 -7.73
C LEU A 72 -9.10 -12.98 -8.89
N ALA A 73 -9.77 -12.48 -9.92
CA ALA A 73 -10.09 -13.24 -11.12
C ALA A 73 -9.56 -12.55 -12.38
N SER A 74 -9.62 -11.23 -12.43
CA SER A 74 -9.30 -10.48 -13.63
C SER A 74 -8.47 -9.23 -13.34
N ASP A 75 -9.05 -8.25 -12.65
CA ASP A 75 -8.47 -6.92 -12.51
C ASP A 75 -8.14 -6.59 -11.07
N ALA A 76 -7.18 -5.69 -10.89
CA ALA A 76 -6.84 -5.18 -9.58
C ALA A 76 -6.45 -3.70 -9.64
N TYR A 77 -6.73 -2.98 -8.56
CA TYR A 77 -6.27 -1.62 -8.35
C TYR A 77 -5.45 -1.54 -7.08
N ILE A 78 -4.22 -1.04 -7.23
CA ILE A 78 -3.32 -0.83 -6.09
C ILE A 78 -3.63 0.54 -5.49
N GLN A 79 -3.77 0.58 -4.16
CA GLN A 79 -4.10 1.79 -3.42
C GLN A 79 -3.34 1.84 -2.11
N ASP A 80 -3.27 3.06 -1.55
CA ASP A 80 -2.77 3.31 -0.21
C ASP A 80 -1.35 2.77 0.01
N VAL A 81 -0.47 2.98 -0.96
CA VAL A 81 0.94 2.64 -0.81
C VAL A 81 1.62 3.78 -0.06
N ALA A 82 2.12 3.51 1.13
CA ALA A 82 2.74 4.53 1.97
C ALA A 82 3.82 3.94 2.85
N VAL A 83 4.87 4.73 3.07
CA VAL A 83 5.98 4.39 3.96
C VAL A 83 6.18 5.58 4.90
N LEU A 84 6.39 5.32 6.19
CA LEU A 84 6.69 6.37 7.14
C LEU A 84 7.91 7.18 6.67
N LYS A 85 7.86 8.49 6.88
CA LYS A 85 8.89 9.41 6.36
C LYS A 85 10.30 9.01 6.72
N GLU A 86 10.52 8.60 7.97
CA GLU A 86 11.86 8.24 8.44
C GLU A 86 12.44 6.99 7.76
N PHE A 87 11.60 6.21 7.08
CA PHE A 87 12.04 4.99 6.40
C PHE A 87 12.01 5.10 4.88
N ARG A 88 11.72 6.28 4.34
CA ARG A 88 11.71 6.50 2.89
C ARG A 88 13.13 6.51 2.32
N GLY A 89 13.22 6.29 1.00
CA GLY A 89 14.50 6.29 0.31
C GLY A 89 15.30 5.01 0.49
N LYS A 90 14.70 3.94 0.99
CA LYS A 90 15.38 2.67 1.26
C LYS A 90 14.82 1.50 0.44
N GLY A 91 14.01 1.79 -0.57
CA GLY A 91 13.44 0.76 -1.44
C GLY A 91 12.25 0.02 -0.86
N ILE A 92 11.68 0.47 0.26
CA ILE A 92 10.54 -0.22 0.90
C ILE A 92 9.29 -0.13 0.04
N GLY A 93 8.99 1.06 -0.52
CA GLY A 93 7.86 1.22 -1.41
C GLY A 93 7.92 0.31 -2.63
N ARG A 94 9.11 0.17 -3.21
CA ARG A 94 9.34 -0.75 -4.33
C ARG A 94 9.00 -2.19 -3.93
N LYS A 95 9.45 -2.62 -2.76
CA LYS A 95 9.18 -3.98 -2.27
C LYS A 95 7.70 -4.22 -2.01
N ILE A 96 6.99 -3.20 -1.50
CA ILE A 96 5.54 -3.28 -1.31
C ILE A 96 4.84 -3.54 -2.64
N ILE A 97 5.15 -2.73 -3.66
CA ILE A 97 4.53 -2.87 -4.98
C ILE A 97 4.86 -4.22 -5.59
N GLN A 98 6.11 -4.65 -5.50
CA GLN A 98 6.52 -5.95 -6.05
C GLN A 98 5.78 -7.10 -5.37
N THR A 99 5.59 -7.01 -4.06
CA THR A 99 4.85 -8.03 -3.30
C THR A 99 3.38 -8.07 -3.72
N LEU A 100 2.76 -6.90 -3.87
CA LEU A 100 1.37 -6.81 -4.35
C LEU A 100 1.22 -7.44 -5.73
N ILE A 101 2.10 -7.09 -6.66
CA ILE A 101 2.05 -7.63 -8.03
C ILE A 101 2.21 -9.15 -8.00
N GLU A 102 3.17 -9.64 -7.24
CA GLU A 102 3.44 -11.07 -7.14
C GLU A 102 2.21 -11.83 -6.61
N LYS A 103 1.60 -11.34 -5.53
CA LYS A 103 0.41 -11.98 -4.97
C LYS A 103 -0.78 -11.94 -5.92
N LEU A 104 -0.98 -10.84 -6.62
CA LEU A 104 -2.05 -10.72 -7.59
C LEU A 104 -1.85 -11.69 -8.76
N LYS A 105 -0.63 -11.78 -9.28
CA LYS A 105 -0.33 -12.71 -10.37
C LYS A 105 -0.49 -14.17 -9.97
N GLU A 106 -0.15 -14.52 -8.75
CA GLU A 106 -0.36 -15.87 -8.22
C GLU A 106 -1.83 -16.27 -8.28
N ASN A 107 -2.74 -15.30 -8.20
CA ASN A 107 -4.18 -15.52 -8.26
C ASN A 107 -4.76 -15.39 -9.67
N GLY A 108 -3.90 -15.19 -10.67
CA GLY A 108 -4.35 -15.11 -12.05
C GLY A 108 -4.82 -13.74 -12.51
N VAL A 109 -4.59 -12.70 -11.72
CA VAL A 109 -4.93 -11.32 -12.11
C VAL A 109 -3.98 -10.90 -13.23
N ASP A 110 -4.54 -10.42 -14.34
CA ASP A 110 -3.75 -10.03 -15.51
C ASP A 110 -3.77 -8.53 -15.79
N TRP A 111 -4.69 -7.77 -15.19
CA TRP A 111 -4.72 -6.33 -15.35
C TRP A 111 -4.54 -5.67 -13.98
N ILE A 112 -3.47 -4.92 -13.81
CA ILE A 112 -3.15 -4.26 -12.55
C ILE A 112 -2.94 -2.77 -12.83
N GLY A 113 -3.77 -1.93 -12.22
CA GLY A 113 -3.71 -0.49 -12.40
C GLY A 113 -3.59 0.26 -11.09
N LEU A 114 -3.32 1.55 -11.20
CA LEU A 114 -3.29 2.46 -10.06
C LEU A 114 -3.42 3.89 -10.56
N VAL A 115 -3.75 4.80 -9.64
CA VAL A 115 -3.70 6.23 -9.90
C VAL A 115 -2.51 6.78 -9.12
N ALA A 116 -1.48 7.21 -9.84
CA ALA A 116 -0.26 7.71 -9.22
C ALA A 116 -0.48 9.12 -8.66
N GLN A 117 0.02 9.36 -7.46
CA GLN A 117 0.05 10.71 -6.89
C GLN A 117 0.90 11.62 -7.78
N PRO A 118 0.64 12.94 -7.77
CA PRO A 118 1.43 13.86 -8.56
C PRO A 118 2.94 13.67 -8.31
N GLY A 119 3.71 13.59 -9.40
CA GLY A 119 5.15 13.47 -9.32
C GLY A 119 5.70 12.07 -9.05
N THR A 120 4.84 11.03 -9.00
CA THR A 120 5.29 9.67 -8.70
C THR A 120 5.23 8.70 -9.87
N SER A 121 4.80 9.14 -11.06
CA SER A 121 4.67 8.22 -12.20
C SER A 121 5.98 7.54 -12.57
N SER A 122 7.11 8.25 -12.49
CA SER A 122 8.41 7.67 -12.82
C SER A 122 8.78 6.51 -11.90
N PHE A 123 8.42 6.61 -10.62
CA PHE A 123 8.62 5.52 -9.66
C PHE A 123 7.92 4.24 -10.13
N TYR A 124 6.66 4.38 -10.55
CA TYR A 124 5.88 3.23 -11.02
C TYR A 124 6.35 2.72 -12.38
N GLU A 125 6.77 3.64 -13.27
CA GLU A 125 7.30 3.24 -14.58
C GLU A 125 8.52 2.34 -14.43
N GLU A 126 9.39 2.63 -13.48
CA GLU A 126 10.55 1.79 -13.18
C GLU A 126 10.16 0.39 -12.72
N LEU A 127 8.94 0.22 -12.20
CA LEU A 127 8.44 -1.05 -11.71
C LEU A 127 7.64 -1.82 -12.77
N GLY A 128 7.58 -1.31 -14.01
CA GLY A 128 6.90 -1.98 -15.09
C GLY A 128 5.52 -1.45 -15.43
N PHE A 129 5.09 -0.40 -14.77
CA PHE A 129 3.84 0.28 -15.12
C PHE A 129 4.07 1.25 -16.27
N LYS A 130 3.04 1.53 -17.03
CA LYS A 130 3.11 2.57 -18.06
C LYS A 130 1.92 3.50 -17.96
N VAL A 131 2.13 4.74 -18.33
CA VAL A 131 1.05 5.72 -18.38
C VAL A 131 0.01 5.28 -19.40
N LEU A 132 -1.26 5.30 -19.01
CA LEU A 132 -2.37 5.06 -19.93
C LEU A 132 -2.66 6.36 -20.68
N LYS A 133 -2.09 6.48 -21.87
CA LYS A 133 -2.18 7.71 -22.66
C LYS A 133 -3.64 8.07 -22.91
N ASP A 134 -3.95 9.35 -22.77
CA ASP A 134 -5.27 9.95 -23.02
C ASP A 134 -6.39 9.44 -22.12
N HIS A 135 -6.06 8.64 -21.09
CA HIS A 135 -7.01 8.25 -20.05
C HIS A 135 -6.97 9.29 -18.92
N VAL A 136 -8.11 9.54 -18.31
CA VAL A 136 -8.23 10.55 -17.26
C VAL A 136 -8.80 9.91 -16.00
N PRO A 137 -8.12 10.03 -14.87
CA PRO A 137 -8.68 9.54 -13.60
C PRO A 137 -9.85 10.43 -13.20
N LEU A 138 -10.95 9.81 -12.77
CA LEU A 138 -12.15 10.54 -12.37
C LEU A 138 -12.59 10.07 -10.99
N LYS A 139 -13.03 11.02 -10.18
CA LYS A 139 -13.58 10.74 -8.86
C LYS A 139 -15.02 11.27 -8.80
N TYR A 140 -15.93 10.44 -8.29
CA TYR A 140 -17.31 10.86 -8.11
C TYR A 140 -17.38 11.95 -7.04
N LYS A 141 -18.09 13.05 -7.34
CA LYS A 141 -18.21 14.19 -6.45
C LYS A 141 -19.28 14.03 -5.38
N GLY A 142 -20.17 13.14 -5.58
CA GLY A 142 -21.34 12.75 -4.76
C GLY A 142 -21.60 13.37 -3.45
#